data_79789e3e14262cd7cf0c3c3b2b7c1846
#
_entry.id   79789e3e14262cd7cf0c3c3b2b7c1846
#
_cell.length_a   1.000
_cell.length_b   1.000
_cell.length_c   1.000
_cell.angle_alpha   90.00
_cell.angle_beta   90.00
_cell.angle_gamma   90.00
#
_symmetry.space_group_name_H-M   'P 1'
#
loop_
_entity.id
_entity.type
_entity.pdbx_description
1 polymer ?
#
loop_
_entity_poly.entity_id
_entity_poly.type
_entity_poly.pdbx_seq_one_letter_code
_entity_poly.pdbx_strand_id
1 'polypeptide(L)'
;MVESVPVVAPADIDSLYRKHRIRVMLAITFGYGFIYTCRLGLSIVKKPLIDNGIFSIEELGLIGAALFYGYASGKLINGFLADHVSPRIFFSVSILIAAIMNLFMGMSTFLWISIALWAINGFFQGMAAPAAVISITNWFSIKERGRSYGIWSASHSIGEGLTFYVIAGIVSVTSWRAGFITPGILCIAVAAWAYSFLRNAPPTIGLPTINKWKGDINEPPAEIATWKKQKVVFGIKAMWVIALASALMYVTRYAINSWGVLYLQEVRGYSLLDAGFLLAVNTVAGIAGSIAFGYLSDNVFNAKRPPANLIFAIVEILALLVIFYGPQSYIALALAFAVYGAALSGLVASVGGLFGVDIAPRGATGAAMGLVGVFSYLGAALQENISATLISSGTQIVDGVTTYNFDTAIQFWIATSVVSMLLAASLWNTKIRD
;
A
#
# COMPACT_ATOMS: atom_id res chain seq x y z
N MET A 1 -27.96 -10.50 27.90
CA MET A 1 -29.00 -9.47 27.78
C MET A 1 -28.74 -8.74 26.48
N VAL A 2 -29.61 -8.90 25.49
CA VAL A 2 -29.56 -8.11 24.25
C VAL A 2 -30.19 -6.77 24.59
N GLU A 3 -29.38 -5.72 24.78
CA GLU A 3 -29.90 -4.37 24.92
C GLU A 3 -30.76 -4.05 23.66
N SER A 4 -32.02 -3.73 23.87
CA SER A 4 -32.92 -3.30 22.80
C SER A 4 -32.37 -1.98 22.21
N VAL A 5 -31.83 -2.05 21.00
CA VAL A 5 -31.35 -0.88 20.28
C VAL A 5 -32.58 0.02 20.02
N PRO A 6 -32.59 1.29 20.44
CA PRO A 6 -33.73 2.18 20.26
C PRO A 6 -34.04 2.36 18.76
N VAL A 7 -35.30 2.15 18.40
CA VAL A 7 -35.76 2.36 17.02
C VAL A 7 -35.78 3.87 16.73
N VAL A 8 -35.00 4.32 15.77
CA VAL A 8 -34.92 5.74 15.38
C VAL A 8 -36.22 6.19 14.71
N ALA A 9 -36.71 7.36 15.07
CA ALA A 9 -37.91 7.96 14.44
C ALA A 9 -37.65 8.17 12.92
N PRO A 10 -38.64 7.91 12.06
CA PRO A 10 -38.50 8.01 10.59
C PRO A 10 -37.95 9.37 10.09
N ALA A 11 -38.29 10.46 10.76
CA ALA A 11 -37.85 11.81 10.40
C ALA A 11 -36.35 12.05 10.58
N ASP A 12 -35.68 11.27 11.43
CA ASP A 12 -34.24 11.46 11.75
C ASP A 12 -33.30 10.53 10.98
N ILE A 13 -33.86 9.54 10.27
CA ILE A 13 -33.04 8.49 9.61
C ILE A 13 -32.06 9.09 8.62
N ASP A 14 -32.50 10.00 7.75
CA ASP A 14 -31.62 10.56 6.70
C ASP A 14 -30.51 11.43 7.25
N SER A 15 -30.80 12.22 8.30
CA SER A 15 -29.80 13.07 8.95
C SER A 15 -28.73 12.23 9.66
N LEU A 16 -29.13 11.18 10.36
CA LEU A 16 -28.24 10.26 11.05
C LEU A 16 -27.40 9.44 10.06
N TYR A 17 -28.00 8.97 8.97
CA TYR A 17 -27.25 8.30 7.91
C TYR A 17 -26.16 9.20 7.34
N ARG A 18 -26.49 10.44 6.95
CA ARG A 18 -25.53 11.41 6.42
C ARG A 18 -24.40 11.64 7.41
N LYS A 19 -24.70 11.87 8.68
CA LYS A 19 -23.72 12.10 9.75
C LYS A 19 -22.77 10.91 9.93
N HIS A 20 -23.32 9.69 10.03
CA HIS A 20 -22.51 8.50 10.26
C HIS A 20 -21.70 8.09 9.03
N ARG A 21 -22.23 8.23 7.82
CA ARG A 21 -21.49 7.97 6.58
C ARG A 21 -20.26 8.87 6.45
N ILE A 22 -20.40 10.17 6.73
CA ILE A 22 -19.28 11.11 6.74
C ILE A 22 -18.24 10.68 7.79
N ARG A 23 -18.66 10.37 9.02
CA ARG A 23 -17.76 9.94 10.09
C ARG A 23 -17.01 8.67 9.73
N VAL A 24 -17.69 7.66 9.22
CA VAL A 24 -17.09 6.41 8.78
C VAL A 24 -16.08 6.67 7.65
N MET A 25 -16.47 7.45 6.64
CA MET A 25 -15.59 7.76 5.53
C MET A 25 -14.34 8.51 5.95
N LEU A 26 -14.48 9.52 6.81
CA LEU A 26 -13.34 10.24 7.38
C LEU A 26 -12.43 9.28 8.17
N ALA A 27 -13.02 8.44 9.05
CA ALA A 27 -12.24 7.54 9.89
C ALA A 27 -11.41 6.54 9.09
N ILE A 28 -11.99 5.89 8.07
CA ILE A 28 -11.25 4.92 7.26
C ILE A 28 -10.24 5.61 6.32
N THR A 29 -10.55 6.79 5.80
CA THR A 29 -9.67 7.52 4.88
C THR A 29 -8.46 8.08 5.63
N PHE A 30 -8.67 8.88 6.67
CA PHE A 30 -7.57 9.44 7.45
C PHE A 30 -6.81 8.36 8.23
N GLY A 31 -7.52 7.42 8.88
CA GLY A 31 -6.87 6.33 9.60
C GLY A 31 -5.96 5.49 8.69
N TYR A 32 -6.42 5.18 7.46
CA TYR A 32 -5.63 4.44 6.48
C TYR A 32 -4.46 5.25 5.92
N GLY A 33 -4.63 6.55 5.72
CA GLY A 33 -3.53 7.44 5.34
C GLY A 33 -2.46 7.52 6.44
N PHE A 34 -2.87 7.74 7.69
CA PHE A 34 -1.93 7.87 8.80
C PHE A 34 -1.19 6.58 9.16
N ILE A 35 -1.78 5.39 8.99
CA ILE A 35 -1.07 4.13 9.26
C ILE A 35 0.16 3.96 8.35
N TYR A 36 0.18 4.57 7.16
CA TYR A 36 1.34 4.56 6.28
C TYR A 36 2.54 5.32 6.86
N THR A 37 2.33 6.31 7.73
CA THR A 37 3.43 6.97 8.43
C THR A 37 4.18 5.99 9.34
N CYS A 38 3.47 5.01 9.91
CA CYS A 38 4.06 3.94 10.70
C CYS A 38 4.72 2.83 9.88
N ARG A 39 4.67 2.88 8.55
CA ARG A 39 5.30 1.92 7.64
C ARG A 39 6.61 2.44 7.07
N LEU A 40 6.63 3.69 6.65
CA LEU A 40 7.70 4.26 5.83
C LEU A 40 8.79 4.97 6.64
N GLY A 41 8.64 5.07 7.96
CA GLY A 41 9.63 5.71 8.83
C GLY A 41 11.05 5.14 8.65
N LEU A 42 11.18 3.81 8.52
CA LEU A 42 12.47 3.15 8.28
C LEU A 42 13.16 3.65 7.00
N SER A 43 12.41 3.87 5.93
CA SER A 43 12.96 4.33 4.64
C SER A 43 13.61 5.71 4.74
N ILE A 44 13.05 6.58 5.61
CA ILE A 44 13.55 7.95 5.81
C ILE A 44 14.84 7.96 6.65
N VAL A 45 14.92 7.05 7.62
CA VAL A 45 16.00 7.06 8.61
C VAL A 45 17.15 6.10 8.31
N LYS A 46 17.16 5.42 7.14
CA LYS A 46 18.23 4.48 6.78
C LYS A 46 19.60 5.12 6.88
N LYS A 47 19.82 6.27 6.22
CA LYS A 47 21.11 6.97 6.27
C LYS A 47 21.50 7.36 7.70
N PRO A 48 20.69 8.07 8.50
CA PRO A 48 21.03 8.35 9.90
C PRO A 48 21.33 7.12 10.75
N LEU A 49 20.67 5.97 10.51
CA LEU A 49 20.96 4.74 11.25
C LEU A 49 22.33 4.15 10.87
N ILE A 50 22.70 4.22 9.60
CA ILE A 50 24.00 3.78 9.09
C ILE A 50 25.10 4.71 9.61
N ASP A 51 24.94 6.02 9.47
CA ASP A 51 25.92 7.03 9.87
C ASP A 51 26.23 6.98 11.37
N ASN A 52 25.24 6.61 12.20
CA ASN A 52 25.43 6.42 13.65
C ASN A 52 25.93 4.99 14.01
N GLY A 53 26.21 4.11 13.04
CA GLY A 53 26.69 2.76 13.28
C GLY A 53 25.70 1.85 14.01
N ILE A 54 24.38 2.14 13.91
CA ILE A 54 23.32 1.39 14.62
C ILE A 54 22.98 0.11 13.86
N PHE A 55 22.80 0.22 12.54
CA PHE A 55 22.51 -0.92 11.67
C PHE A 55 23.30 -0.81 10.37
N SER A 56 23.76 -1.95 9.86
CA SER A 56 24.33 -2.06 8.52
C SER A 56 23.24 -2.03 7.43
N ILE A 57 23.65 -1.91 6.17
CA ILE A 57 22.72 -1.97 5.02
C ILE A 57 21.96 -3.30 5.01
N GLU A 58 22.68 -4.42 5.23
CA GLU A 58 22.09 -5.76 5.27
C GLU A 58 21.08 -5.89 6.41
N GLU A 59 21.41 -5.39 7.60
CA GLU A 59 20.50 -5.39 8.75
C GLU A 59 19.24 -4.57 8.48
N LEU A 60 19.37 -3.42 7.82
CA LEU A 60 18.22 -2.61 7.38
C LEU A 60 17.38 -3.33 6.33
N GLY A 61 17.99 -4.11 5.45
CA GLY A 61 17.29 -4.98 4.52
C GLY A 61 16.48 -6.08 5.23
N LEU A 62 17.06 -6.74 6.25
CA LEU A 62 16.37 -7.74 7.06
C LEU A 62 15.19 -7.15 7.82
N ILE A 63 15.36 -5.98 8.44
CA ILE A 63 14.30 -5.27 9.15
C ILE A 63 13.18 -4.89 8.17
N GLY A 64 13.52 -4.32 7.00
CA GLY A 64 12.56 -3.94 5.98
C GLY A 64 11.77 -5.14 5.45
N ALA A 65 12.45 -6.26 5.15
CA ALA A 65 11.83 -7.50 4.70
C ALA A 65 10.85 -8.08 5.72
N ALA A 66 11.17 -8.00 7.02
CA ALA A 66 10.32 -8.49 8.10
C ALA A 66 8.92 -7.85 8.09
N LEU A 67 8.83 -6.55 7.78
CA LEU A 67 7.54 -5.87 7.64
C LEU A 67 6.69 -6.50 6.53
N PHE A 68 7.29 -6.78 5.38
CA PHE A 68 6.55 -7.30 4.22
C PHE A 68 6.18 -8.77 4.38
N TYR A 69 7.04 -9.59 4.99
CA TYR A 69 6.69 -10.97 5.38
C TYR A 69 5.54 -10.97 6.41
N GLY A 70 5.63 -10.10 7.41
CA GLY A 70 4.56 -9.90 8.38
C GLY A 70 3.26 -9.47 7.69
N TYR A 71 3.32 -8.51 6.76
CA TYR A 71 2.15 -8.04 6.04
C TYR A 71 1.54 -9.09 5.12
N ALA A 72 2.36 -9.88 4.42
CA ALA A 72 1.88 -10.97 3.57
C ALA A 72 1.12 -12.03 4.37
N SER A 73 1.70 -12.47 5.50
CA SER A 73 1.05 -13.41 6.42
C SER A 73 -0.20 -12.81 7.08
N GLY A 74 -0.11 -11.55 7.49
CA GLY A 74 -1.24 -10.80 8.03
C GLY A 74 -2.38 -10.66 7.02
N LYS A 75 -2.10 -10.41 5.76
CA LYS A 75 -3.11 -10.30 4.70
C LYS A 75 -3.89 -11.61 4.51
N LEU A 76 -3.21 -12.75 4.60
CA LEU A 76 -3.85 -14.06 4.54
C LEU A 76 -4.76 -14.30 5.76
N ILE A 77 -4.20 -14.17 6.95
CA ILE A 77 -4.91 -14.51 8.20
C ILE A 77 -6.00 -13.49 8.51
N ASN A 78 -5.68 -12.22 8.44
CA ASN A 78 -6.60 -11.14 8.78
C ASN A 78 -7.73 -10.98 7.76
N GLY A 79 -7.54 -11.42 6.50
CA GLY A 79 -8.63 -11.49 5.53
C GLY A 79 -9.77 -12.39 5.98
N PHE A 80 -9.46 -13.56 6.59
CA PHE A 80 -10.46 -14.45 7.17
C PHE A 80 -11.03 -13.92 8.49
N LEU A 81 -10.19 -13.32 9.33
CA LEU A 81 -10.63 -12.79 10.62
C LEU A 81 -11.55 -11.58 10.48
N ALA A 82 -11.39 -10.79 9.44
CA ALA A 82 -12.15 -9.56 9.21
C ALA A 82 -13.67 -9.78 9.14
N ASP A 83 -14.11 -10.94 8.63
CA ASP A 83 -15.52 -11.28 8.53
C ASP A 83 -16.16 -11.64 9.89
N HIS A 84 -15.34 -11.96 10.90
CA HIS A 84 -15.79 -12.40 12.22
C HIS A 84 -15.61 -11.35 13.31
N VAL A 85 -14.89 -10.28 13.03
CA VAL A 85 -14.56 -9.24 14.01
C VAL A 85 -15.22 -7.90 13.59
N SER A 86 -15.60 -7.12 14.58
CA SER A 86 -16.14 -5.78 14.37
C SER A 86 -15.16 -4.91 13.57
N PRO A 87 -15.54 -4.35 12.40
CA PRO A 87 -14.67 -3.48 11.61
C PRO A 87 -14.11 -2.29 12.41
N ARG A 88 -14.90 -1.75 13.33
CA ARG A 88 -14.49 -0.66 14.23
C ARG A 88 -13.29 -1.06 15.09
N ILE A 89 -13.36 -2.23 15.74
CA ILE A 89 -12.27 -2.72 16.59
C ILE A 89 -11.09 -3.10 15.72
N PHE A 90 -11.32 -3.86 14.66
CA PHE A 90 -10.30 -4.42 13.78
C PHE A 90 -9.42 -3.33 13.15
N PHE A 91 -10.06 -2.26 12.63
CA PHE A 91 -9.36 -1.11 12.06
C PHE A 91 -8.58 -0.32 13.10
N SER A 92 -9.19 -0.01 14.25
CA SER A 92 -8.55 0.81 15.28
C SER A 92 -7.39 0.09 15.97
N VAL A 93 -7.53 -1.21 16.23
CA VAL A 93 -6.46 -2.06 16.78
C VAL A 93 -5.27 -2.15 15.82
N SER A 94 -5.53 -2.26 14.52
CA SER A 94 -4.48 -2.22 13.49
C SER A 94 -3.60 -0.98 13.62
N ILE A 95 -4.22 0.21 13.70
CA ILE A 95 -3.50 1.48 13.84
C ILE A 95 -2.79 1.57 15.19
N LEU A 96 -3.45 1.16 16.27
CA LEU A 96 -2.89 1.22 17.62
C LEU A 96 -1.64 0.34 17.77
N ILE A 97 -1.69 -0.91 17.28
CA ILE A 97 -0.53 -1.81 17.36
C ILE A 97 0.61 -1.30 16.47
N ALA A 98 0.30 -0.84 15.25
CA ALA A 98 1.31 -0.20 14.40
C ALA A 98 1.99 0.99 15.09
N ALA A 99 1.22 1.82 15.79
CA ALA A 99 1.72 2.95 16.56
C ALA A 99 2.64 2.50 17.70
N ILE A 100 2.23 1.52 18.49
CA ILE A 100 3.02 0.97 19.61
C ILE A 100 4.33 0.36 19.09
N MET A 101 4.29 -0.41 18.00
CA MET A 101 5.50 -0.99 17.40
C MET A 101 6.47 0.10 16.92
N ASN A 102 5.95 1.21 16.39
CA ASN A 102 6.78 2.36 16.02
C ASN A 102 7.44 3.02 17.24
N LEU A 103 6.72 3.21 18.35
CA LEU A 103 7.33 3.75 19.57
C LEU A 103 8.48 2.89 20.06
N PHE A 104 8.29 1.57 20.13
CA PHE A 104 9.36 0.65 20.52
C PHE A 104 10.51 0.62 19.49
N MET A 105 10.23 0.73 18.19
CA MET A 105 11.25 0.81 17.16
C MET A 105 12.13 2.06 17.32
N GLY A 106 11.56 3.21 17.66
CA GLY A 106 12.32 4.43 17.98
C GLY A 106 13.22 4.33 19.21
N MET A 107 13.00 3.33 20.06
CA MET A 107 13.82 3.05 21.25
C MET A 107 14.81 1.90 21.04
N SER A 108 14.61 1.06 20.03
CA SER A 108 15.42 -0.14 19.77
C SER A 108 16.68 0.19 18.97
N THR A 109 17.80 -0.44 19.38
CA THR A 109 19.05 -0.49 18.62
C THR A 109 19.52 -1.94 18.43
N PHE A 110 18.68 -2.91 18.80
CA PHE A 110 18.99 -4.34 18.67
C PHE A 110 18.30 -4.94 17.45
N LEU A 111 19.08 -5.56 16.57
CA LEU A 111 18.63 -6.12 15.31
C LEU A 111 17.40 -7.03 15.45
N TRP A 112 17.48 -8.06 16.29
CA TRP A 112 16.42 -9.06 16.41
C TRP A 112 15.12 -8.51 16.99
N ILE A 113 15.24 -7.53 17.91
CA ILE A 113 14.08 -6.82 18.45
C ILE A 113 13.44 -5.98 17.33
N SER A 114 14.24 -5.25 16.55
CA SER A 114 13.75 -4.42 15.45
C SER A 114 13.09 -5.25 14.35
N ILE A 115 13.65 -6.43 14.02
CA ILE A 115 13.03 -7.40 13.10
C ILE A 115 11.66 -7.86 13.63
N ALA A 116 11.58 -8.25 14.91
CA ALA A 116 10.33 -8.70 15.51
C ALA A 116 9.28 -7.59 15.55
N LEU A 117 9.65 -6.38 15.95
CA LEU A 117 8.76 -5.21 15.97
C LEU A 117 8.22 -4.89 14.58
N TRP A 118 9.09 -4.95 13.55
CA TRP A 118 8.69 -4.63 12.17
C TRP A 118 7.82 -5.73 11.56
N ALA A 119 8.07 -7.00 11.88
CA ALA A 119 7.22 -8.11 11.47
C ALA A 119 5.81 -8.01 12.09
N ILE A 120 5.72 -7.72 13.39
CA ILE A 120 4.46 -7.51 14.10
C ILE A 120 3.73 -6.29 13.51
N ASN A 121 4.44 -5.18 13.28
CA ASN A 121 3.89 -4.00 12.63
C ASN A 121 3.25 -4.35 11.28
N GLY A 122 3.97 -5.07 10.43
CA GLY A 122 3.46 -5.53 9.14
C GLY A 122 2.22 -6.40 9.26
N PHE A 123 2.24 -7.40 10.14
CA PHE A 123 1.13 -8.33 10.36
C PHE A 123 -0.17 -7.60 10.73
N PHE A 124 -0.11 -6.70 11.70
CA PHE A 124 -1.29 -5.96 12.17
C PHE A 124 -1.73 -4.89 11.19
N GLN A 125 -0.85 -4.28 10.40
CA GLN A 125 -1.25 -3.38 9.31
C GLN A 125 -2.09 -4.08 8.25
N GLY A 126 -1.93 -5.40 8.07
CA GLY A 126 -2.76 -6.22 7.19
C GLY A 126 -4.25 -6.25 7.54
N MET A 127 -4.64 -5.82 8.77
CA MET A 127 -6.04 -5.74 9.21
C MET A 127 -6.78 -4.51 8.66
N ALA A 128 -6.07 -3.43 8.38
CA ALA A 128 -6.69 -2.13 8.10
C ALA A 128 -7.53 -2.12 6.80
N ALA A 129 -6.99 -2.68 5.72
CA ALA A 129 -7.67 -2.68 4.43
C ALA A 129 -8.96 -3.50 4.42
N PRO A 130 -9.01 -4.76 4.89
CA PRO A 130 -10.26 -5.52 4.99
C PRO A 130 -11.32 -4.80 5.83
N ALA A 131 -10.94 -4.26 6.99
CA ALA A 131 -11.87 -3.52 7.86
C ALA A 131 -12.46 -2.27 7.18
N ALA A 132 -11.66 -1.52 6.42
CA ALA A 132 -12.12 -0.36 5.68
C ALA A 132 -13.09 -0.77 4.55
N VAL A 133 -12.79 -1.83 3.81
CA VAL A 133 -13.67 -2.34 2.74
C VAL A 133 -15.01 -2.81 3.31
N ILE A 134 -15.00 -3.57 4.41
CA ILE A 134 -16.23 -4.00 5.10
C ILE A 134 -17.03 -2.77 5.58
N SER A 135 -16.36 -1.74 6.11
CA SER A 135 -17.04 -0.49 6.50
C SER A 135 -17.70 0.19 5.30
N ILE A 136 -17.04 0.24 4.14
CA ILE A 136 -17.62 0.79 2.91
C ILE A 136 -18.84 -0.04 2.48
N THR A 137 -18.76 -1.37 2.49
CA THR A 137 -19.90 -2.21 2.09
C THR A 137 -21.08 -2.10 3.02
N ASN A 138 -20.87 -1.87 4.31
CA ASN A 138 -21.92 -1.72 5.30
C ASN A 138 -22.65 -0.36 5.24
N TRP A 139 -21.94 0.71 4.84
CA TRP A 139 -22.45 2.08 4.91
C TRP A 139 -22.78 2.71 3.55
N PHE A 140 -22.37 2.10 2.43
CA PHE A 140 -22.57 2.64 1.09
C PHE A 140 -23.25 1.60 0.18
N SER A 141 -24.27 2.07 -0.60
CA SER A 141 -24.97 1.24 -1.56
C SER A 141 -24.05 0.80 -2.70
N ILE A 142 -24.42 -0.24 -3.46
CA ILE A 142 -23.62 -0.75 -4.59
C ILE A 142 -23.25 0.38 -5.56
N LYS A 143 -24.20 1.27 -5.86
CA LYS A 143 -23.98 2.40 -6.79
C LYS A 143 -22.96 3.43 -6.26
N GLU A 144 -22.77 3.51 -4.94
CA GLU A 144 -21.91 4.48 -4.28
C GLU A 144 -20.54 3.88 -3.88
N ARG A 145 -20.44 2.55 -3.80
CA ARG A 145 -19.22 1.83 -3.31
C ARG A 145 -17.98 2.17 -4.13
N GLY A 146 -18.09 2.21 -5.46
CA GLY A 146 -16.95 2.51 -6.32
C GLY A 146 -16.33 3.88 -6.04
N ARG A 147 -17.18 4.93 -5.92
CA ARG A 147 -16.72 6.28 -5.55
C ARG A 147 -16.10 6.31 -4.15
N SER A 148 -16.75 5.67 -3.18
CA SER A 148 -16.26 5.64 -1.80
C SER A 148 -14.93 4.88 -1.67
N TYR A 149 -14.79 3.77 -2.40
CA TYR A 149 -13.55 3.00 -2.48
C TYR A 149 -12.42 3.83 -3.12
N GLY A 150 -12.72 4.56 -4.20
CA GLY A 150 -11.74 5.44 -4.86
C GLY A 150 -11.21 6.53 -3.93
N ILE A 151 -12.09 7.19 -3.16
CA ILE A 151 -11.70 8.22 -2.18
C ILE A 151 -10.83 7.59 -1.08
N TRP A 152 -11.26 6.45 -0.53
CA TRP A 152 -10.48 5.73 0.49
C TRP A 152 -9.14 5.27 -0.06
N SER A 153 -9.12 4.72 -1.26
CA SER A 153 -7.89 4.21 -1.89
C SER A 153 -6.83 5.31 -2.10
N ALA A 154 -7.25 6.55 -2.44
CA ALA A 154 -6.32 7.67 -2.59
C ALA A 154 -5.59 8.04 -1.28
N SER A 155 -6.15 7.67 -0.12
CA SER A 155 -5.58 8.03 1.19
C SER A 155 -4.19 7.44 1.43
N HIS A 156 -3.87 6.26 0.88
CA HIS A 156 -2.54 5.68 1.04
C HIS A 156 -1.47 6.52 0.34
N SER A 157 -1.71 7.02 -0.86
CA SER A 157 -0.76 7.88 -1.58
C SER A 157 -0.54 9.21 -0.86
N ILE A 158 -1.60 9.78 -0.28
CA ILE A 158 -1.49 10.98 0.55
C ILE A 158 -0.67 10.68 1.82
N GLY A 159 -0.94 9.57 2.48
CA GLY A 159 -0.20 9.14 3.68
C GLY A 159 1.27 8.86 3.40
N GLU A 160 1.60 8.20 2.29
CA GLU A 160 2.97 8.01 1.83
C GLU A 160 3.66 9.36 1.57
N GLY A 161 3.02 10.26 0.82
CA GLY A 161 3.56 11.60 0.53
C GLY A 161 3.80 12.44 1.77
N LEU A 162 2.83 12.46 2.71
CA LEU A 162 3.00 13.11 4.01
C LEU A 162 4.19 12.53 4.79
N THR A 163 4.36 11.21 4.77
CA THR A 163 5.47 10.57 5.46
C THR A 163 6.80 11.01 4.88
N PHE A 164 6.96 10.91 3.57
CA PHE A 164 8.20 11.27 2.92
C PHE A 164 8.58 12.74 3.10
N TYR A 165 7.63 13.66 3.11
CA TYR A 165 7.95 15.08 3.26
C TYR A 165 7.96 15.56 4.72
N VAL A 166 6.87 15.30 5.46
CA VAL A 166 6.73 15.84 6.82
C VAL A 166 7.65 15.12 7.82
N ILE A 167 7.71 13.79 7.77
CA ILE A 167 8.58 13.04 8.68
C ILE A 167 10.05 13.25 8.32
N ALA A 168 10.41 13.33 7.03
CA ALA A 168 11.78 13.70 6.62
C ALA A 168 12.16 15.08 7.16
N GLY A 169 11.26 16.07 7.08
CA GLY A 169 11.46 17.40 7.63
C GLY A 169 11.68 17.40 9.15
N ILE A 170 10.91 16.61 9.90
CA ILE A 170 11.08 16.46 11.34
C ILE A 170 12.43 15.79 11.67
N VAL A 171 12.76 14.69 10.99
CA VAL A 171 14.02 13.96 11.19
C VAL A 171 15.23 14.83 10.86
N SER A 172 15.17 15.68 9.84
CA SER A 172 16.28 16.54 9.42
C SER A 172 16.70 17.55 10.47
N VAL A 173 15.78 17.95 11.36
CA VAL A 173 16.05 18.95 12.43
C VAL A 173 16.09 18.34 13.83
N THR A 174 15.88 17.02 13.98
CA THR A 174 15.84 16.34 15.27
C THR A 174 16.79 15.15 15.31
N SER A 175 16.24 13.93 15.22
CA SER A 175 17.02 12.69 15.20
C SER A 175 16.26 11.59 14.48
N TRP A 176 16.95 10.51 14.11
CA TRP A 176 16.34 9.33 13.48
C TRP A 176 15.18 8.74 14.32
N ARG A 177 15.25 8.86 15.64
CA ARG A 177 14.17 8.38 16.53
C ARG A 177 12.84 9.04 16.27
N ALA A 178 12.85 10.31 15.87
CA ALA A 178 11.64 11.04 15.51
C ALA A 178 10.90 10.43 14.31
N GLY A 179 11.63 9.76 13.41
CA GLY A 179 11.04 9.04 12.27
C GLY A 179 10.10 7.91 12.68
N PHE A 180 10.19 7.41 13.91
CA PHE A 180 9.32 6.38 14.46
C PHE A 180 8.42 6.92 15.57
N ILE A 181 8.96 7.73 16.50
CA ILE A 181 8.22 8.21 17.67
C ILE A 181 7.09 9.16 17.24
N THR A 182 7.35 10.07 16.30
CA THR A 182 6.32 11.03 15.83
C THR A 182 5.12 10.33 15.18
N PRO A 183 5.30 9.41 14.21
CA PRO A 183 4.20 8.60 13.69
C PRO A 183 3.51 7.78 14.78
N GLY A 184 4.27 7.19 15.70
CA GLY A 184 3.74 6.40 16.80
C GLY A 184 2.77 7.19 17.68
N ILE A 185 3.18 8.36 18.17
CA ILE A 185 2.32 9.22 19.00
C ILE A 185 1.08 9.68 18.23
N LEU A 186 1.28 10.13 16.99
CA LEU A 186 0.18 10.59 16.13
C LEU A 186 -0.84 9.49 15.89
N CYS A 187 -0.38 8.29 15.57
CA CYS A 187 -1.26 7.15 15.27
C CYS A 187 -1.98 6.60 16.51
N ILE A 188 -1.48 6.79 17.74
CA ILE A 188 -2.26 6.51 18.96
C ILE A 188 -3.50 7.41 19.00
N ALA A 189 -3.33 8.71 18.77
CA ALA A 189 -4.45 9.66 18.74
C ALA A 189 -5.43 9.33 17.60
N VAL A 190 -4.90 8.98 16.42
CA VAL A 190 -5.70 8.57 15.26
C VAL A 190 -6.47 7.28 15.53
N ALA A 191 -5.88 6.30 16.23
CA ALA A 191 -6.57 5.05 16.60
C ALA A 191 -7.75 5.31 17.53
N ALA A 192 -7.55 6.13 18.56
CA ALA A 192 -8.61 6.53 19.49
C ALA A 192 -9.73 7.32 18.78
N TRP A 193 -9.35 8.24 17.89
CA TRP A 193 -10.28 9.00 17.08
C TRP A 193 -11.06 8.09 16.11
N ALA A 194 -10.39 7.19 15.38
CA ALA A 194 -11.03 6.24 14.49
C ALA A 194 -12.00 5.32 15.23
N TYR A 195 -11.60 4.81 16.40
CA TYR A 195 -12.50 4.03 17.26
C TYR A 195 -13.77 4.81 17.67
N SER A 196 -13.64 6.10 17.95
CA SER A 196 -14.77 6.95 18.33
C SER A 196 -15.73 7.26 17.18
N PHE A 197 -15.20 7.41 15.97
CA PHE A 197 -15.94 7.77 14.77
C PHE A 197 -16.56 6.59 14.04
N LEU A 198 -15.86 5.45 13.99
CA LEU A 198 -16.35 4.25 13.31
C LEU A 198 -17.58 3.66 14.03
N ARG A 199 -18.53 3.17 13.24
CA ARG A 199 -19.63 2.31 13.65
C ARG A 199 -19.66 1.08 12.73
N ASN A 200 -19.97 -0.07 13.28
CA ASN A 200 -19.89 -1.34 12.54
C ASN A 200 -20.81 -1.40 11.34
N ALA A 201 -22.09 -1.14 11.57
CA ALA A 201 -23.12 -1.15 10.53
C ALA A 201 -24.32 -0.32 11.00
N PRO A 202 -25.19 0.18 10.08
CA PRO A 202 -26.38 0.93 10.44
C PRO A 202 -27.28 0.24 11.47
N PRO A 203 -27.57 -1.08 11.39
CA PRO A 203 -28.40 -1.77 12.37
C PRO A 203 -27.86 -1.73 13.80
N THR A 204 -26.55 -1.63 13.99
CA THR A 204 -25.94 -1.57 15.33
C THR A 204 -26.25 -0.29 16.10
N ILE A 205 -26.84 0.69 15.43
CA ILE A 205 -27.26 1.99 16.01
C ILE A 205 -28.73 2.29 15.74
N GLY A 206 -29.56 1.27 15.44
CA GLY A 206 -31.00 1.40 15.24
C GLY A 206 -31.43 1.92 13.87
N LEU A 207 -30.52 2.03 12.91
CA LEU A 207 -30.84 2.42 11.53
C LEU A 207 -31.17 1.18 10.67
N PRO A 208 -32.05 1.30 9.65
CA PRO A 208 -32.26 0.21 8.70
C PRO A 208 -30.95 -0.14 7.96
N THR A 209 -30.87 -1.29 7.31
CA THR A 209 -29.75 -1.62 6.44
C THR A 209 -29.65 -0.64 5.27
N ILE A 210 -28.44 -0.46 4.70
CA ILE A 210 -28.23 0.47 3.57
C ILE A 210 -29.10 0.13 2.37
N ASN A 211 -29.30 -1.16 2.07
CA ASN A 211 -30.11 -1.63 0.96
C ASN A 211 -31.59 -1.28 1.19
N LYS A 212 -32.08 -1.46 2.43
CA LYS A 212 -33.47 -1.10 2.78
C LYS A 212 -33.68 0.42 2.73
N TRP A 213 -32.69 1.21 3.20
CA TRP A 213 -32.78 2.68 3.18
C TRP A 213 -32.75 3.26 1.76
N LYS A 214 -31.92 2.68 0.86
CA LYS A 214 -31.80 3.13 -0.53
C LYS A 214 -32.79 2.49 -1.50
N GLY A 215 -33.58 1.51 -1.05
CA GLY A 215 -34.52 0.79 -1.91
C GLY A 215 -33.82 -0.16 -2.90
N ASP A 216 -32.57 -0.53 -2.67
CA ASP A 216 -31.82 -1.48 -3.49
C ASP A 216 -32.26 -2.93 -3.13
N ILE A 217 -33.55 -3.24 -3.36
CA ILE A 217 -34.17 -4.52 -2.95
C ILE A 217 -33.74 -5.68 -3.87
N ASN A 218 -33.23 -5.38 -5.06
CA ASN A 218 -32.85 -6.37 -6.08
C ASN A 218 -31.34 -6.66 -6.11
N GLU A 219 -30.69 -6.73 -4.96
CA GLU A 219 -29.35 -7.34 -4.92
C GLU A 219 -29.49 -8.82 -5.28
N PRO A 220 -28.91 -9.31 -6.38
CA PRO A 220 -28.71 -10.74 -6.50
C PRO A 220 -27.93 -11.19 -5.26
N PRO A 221 -28.34 -12.28 -4.60
CA PRO A 221 -27.62 -12.78 -3.45
C PRO A 221 -26.14 -12.86 -3.80
N ALA A 222 -25.29 -12.23 -2.98
CA ALA A 222 -23.84 -12.30 -3.19
C ALA A 222 -23.51 -13.78 -3.42
N GLU A 223 -22.93 -14.10 -4.59
CA GLU A 223 -22.56 -15.49 -4.87
C GLU A 223 -21.65 -15.94 -3.75
N ILE A 224 -22.14 -16.85 -2.92
CA ILE A 224 -21.41 -17.36 -1.77
C ILE A 224 -20.11 -17.96 -2.32
N ALA A 225 -18.99 -17.35 -1.91
CA ALA A 225 -17.68 -17.84 -2.24
C ALA A 225 -17.50 -19.24 -1.62
N THR A 226 -17.82 -20.28 -2.39
CA THR A 226 -17.59 -21.66 -1.94
C THR A 226 -16.11 -21.98 -2.13
N TRP A 227 -15.56 -22.75 -1.20
CA TRP A 227 -14.17 -23.26 -1.27
C TRP A 227 -13.85 -23.91 -2.64
N LYS A 228 -14.83 -24.58 -3.25
CA LYS A 228 -14.69 -25.16 -4.60
C LYS A 228 -14.45 -24.09 -5.67
N LYS A 229 -15.17 -22.95 -5.64
CA LYS A 229 -14.96 -21.83 -6.60
C LYS A 229 -13.61 -21.15 -6.38
N GLN A 230 -13.19 -20.97 -5.14
CA GLN A 230 -11.90 -20.39 -4.80
C GLN A 230 -10.72 -21.25 -5.29
N LYS A 231 -10.81 -22.57 -5.15
CA LYS A 231 -9.78 -23.50 -5.66
C LYS A 231 -9.56 -23.40 -7.17
N VAL A 232 -10.57 -23.04 -7.96
CA VAL A 232 -10.46 -22.92 -9.42
C VAL A 232 -9.41 -21.86 -9.80
N VAL A 233 -9.24 -20.79 -9.00
CA VAL A 233 -8.25 -19.75 -9.24
C VAL A 233 -6.83 -20.30 -9.34
N PHE A 234 -6.48 -21.25 -8.47
CA PHE A 234 -5.16 -21.87 -8.43
C PHE A 234 -4.88 -22.80 -9.63
N GLY A 235 -5.91 -23.23 -10.35
CA GLY A 235 -5.79 -24.00 -11.60
C GLY A 235 -5.61 -23.15 -12.85
N ILE A 236 -5.81 -21.82 -12.78
CA ILE A 236 -5.74 -20.91 -13.92
C ILE A 236 -4.30 -20.43 -14.10
N LYS A 237 -3.61 -20.86 -15.16
CA LYS A 237 -2.21 -20.46 -15.44
C LYS A 237 -2.02 -18.94 -15.49
N ALA A 238 -2.96 -18.22 -16.09
CA ALA A 238 -2.92 -16.75 -16.17
C ALA A 238 -2.90 -16.08 -14.79
N MET A 239 -3.51 -16.69 -13.77
CA MET A 239 -3.47 -16.18 -12.39
C MET A 239 -2.08 -16.23 -11.77
N TRP A 240 -1.29 -17.25 -12.08
CA TRP A 240 0.10 -17.34 -11.62
C TRP A 240 1.02 -16.36 -12.36
N VAL A 241 0.77 -16.19 -13.67
CA VAL A 241 1.51 -15.21 -14.46
C VAL A 241 1.27 -13.78 -13.96
N ILE A 242 0.01 -13.40 -13.70
CA ILE A 242 -0.28 -12.07 -13.16
C ILE A 242 0.21 -11.90 -11.72
N ALA A 243 0.17 -12.94 -10.90
CA ALA A 243 0.71 -12.90 -9.55
C ALA A 243 2.24 -12.69 -9.57
N LEU A 244 2.96 -13.36 -10.47
CA LEU A 244 4.40 -13.17 -10.65
C LEU A 244 4.72 -11.79 -11.23
N ALA A 245 3.97 -11.33 -12.24
CA ALA A 245 4.11 -9.97 -12.78
C ALA A 245 3.92 -8.93 -11.68
N SER A 246 2.92 -9.11 -10.83
CA SER A 246 2.67 -8.22 -9.69
C SER A 246 3.80 -8.26 -8.66
N ALA A 247 4.36 -9.44 -8.35
CA ALA A 247 5.50 -9.57 -7.47
C ALA A 247 6.70 -8.75 -7.96
N LEU A 248 7.03 -8.87 -9.26
CA LEU A 248 8.16 -8.16 -9.87
C LEU A 248 7.91 -6.64 -9.96
N MET A 249 6.69 -6.21 -10.25
CA MET A 249 6.30 -4.79 -10.19
C MET A 249 6.47 -4.24 -8.75
N TYR A 250 6.11 -5.03 -7.73
CA TYR A 250 6.28 -4.64 -6.33
C TYR A 250 7.75 -4.57 -5.91
N VAL A 251 8.64 -5.33 -6.55
CA VAL A 251 10.10 -5.16 -6.38
C VAL A 251 10.48 -3.71 -6.70
N THR A 252 10.13 -3.20 -7.86
CA THR A 252 10.48 -1.83 -8.27
C THR A 252 9.78 -0.78 -7.41
N ARG A 253 8.49 -0.98 -7.11
CA ARG A 253 7.73 -0.08 -6.23
C ARG A 253 8.43 0.13 -4.90
N TYR A 254 8.79 -0.97 -4.23
CA TYR A 254 9.38 -0.88 -2.90
C TYR A 254 10.88 -0.64 -2.92
N ALA A 255 11.58 -0.89 -4.02
CA ALA A 255 12.94 -0.42 -4.23
C ALA A 255 13.01 1.10 -4.11
N ILE A 256 12.15 1.81 -4.86
CA ILE A 256 12.07 3.27 -4.80
C ILE A 256 11.58 3.76 -3.42
N ASN A 257 10.51 3.18 -2.89
CA ASN A 257 9.93 3.64 -1.62
C ASN A 257 10.84 3.36 -0.41
N SER A 258 11.67 2.32 -0.44
CA SER A 258 12.52 1.92 0.68
C SER A 258 13.96 2.43 0.58
N TRP A 259 14.54 2.38 -0.62
CA TRP A 259 15.94 2.72 -0.85
C TRP A 259 16.13 4.06 -1.58
N GLY A 260 15.05 4.63 -2.15
CA GLY A 260 15.12 5.85 -2.94
C GLY A 260 15.63 7.06 -2.16
N VAL A 261 15.25 7.22 -0.88
CA VAL A 261 15.77 8.31 -0.03
C VAL A 261 17.28 8.15 0.17
N LEU A 262 17.75 6.95 0.50
CA LEU A 262 19.17 6.67 0.68
C LEU A 262 19.95 6.92 -0.63
N TYR A 263 19.44 6.43 -1.77
CA TYR A 263 20.03 6.67 -3.09
C TYR A 263 20.18 8.16 -3.41
N LEU A 264 19.12 8.94 -3.17
CA LEU A 264 19.14 10.38 -3.44
C LEU A 264 20.13 11.14 -2.55
N GLN A 265 20.30 10.68 -1.30
CA GLN A 265 21.27 11.28 -0.39
C GLN A 265 22.72 10.87 -0.72
N GLU A 266 22.98 9.58 -0.96
CA GLU A 266 24.32 9.04 -1.13
C GLU A 266 24.88 9.24 -2.54
N VAL A 267 24.05 9.05 -3.57
CA VAL A 267 24.49 9.08 -4.98
C VAL A 267 24.26 10.43 -5.64
N ARG A 268 23.11 11.07 -5.32
CA ARG A 268 22.73 12.35 -5.92
C ARG A 268 23.08 13.55 -5.05
N GLY A 269 23.48 13.36 -3.79
CA GLY A 269 23.92 14.41 -2.88
C GLY A 269 22.80 15.34 -2.37
N TYR A 270 21.54 14.91 -2.46
CA TYR A 270 20.41 15.71 -1.98
C TYR A 270 20.27 15.63 -0.46
N SER A 271 19.74 16.71 0.14
CA SER A 271 19.36 16.70 1.54
C SER A 271 18.22 15.70 1.81
N LEU A 272 18.05 15.29 3.07
CA LEU A 272 16.95 14.42 3.46
C LEU A 272 15.59 15.00 3.08
N LEU A 273 15.42 16.33 3.24
CA LEU A 273 14.16 17.01 2.93
C LEU A 273 13.89 17.02 1.41
N ASP A 274 14.91 17.29 0.59
CA ASP A 274 14.77 17.30 -0.88
C ASP A 274 14.48 15.90 -1.41
N ALA A 275 15.19 14.90 -0.91
CA ALA A 275 14.92 13.49 -1.22
C ALA A 275 13.50 13.08 -0.82
N GLY A 276 13.05 13.46 0.38
CA GLY A 276 11.70 13.24 0.84
C GLY A 276 10.66 13.92 -0.04
N PHE A 277 10.90 15.14 -0.48
CA PHE A 277 9.99 15.85 -1.40
C PHE A 277 9.86 15.13 -2.75
N LEU A 278 10.96 14.66 -3.34
CA LEU A 278 10.93 13.92 -4.60
C LEU A 278 10.09 12.64 -4.49
N LEU A 279 10.22 11.91 -3.37
CA LEU A 279 9.39 10.74 -3.12
C LEU A 279 7.93 11.10 -2.82
N ALA A 280 7.67 12.22 -2.17
CA ALA A 280 6.31 12.72 -1.98
C ALA A 280 5.64 13.05 -3.33
N VAL A 281 6.36 13.69 -4.25
CA VAL A 281 5.89 13.97 -5.62
C VAL A 281 5.53 12.66 -6.33
N ASN A 282 6.39 11.63 -6.25
CA ASN A 282 6.11 10.30 -6.78
C ASN A 282 4.76 9.75 -6.31
N THR A 283 4.52 9.74 -5.00
CA THR A 283 3.32 9.11 -4.44
C THR A 283 2.05 9.91 -4.71
N VAL A 284 2.12 11.24 -4.66
CA VAL A 284 0.97 12.12 -4.93
C VAL A 284 0.57 12.09 -6.41
N ALA A 285 1.55 12.12 -7.33
CA ALA A 285 1.30 11.98 -8.77
C ALA A 285 0.63 10.64 -9.12
N GLY A 286 0.86 9.62 -8.30
CA GLY A 286 0.21 8.31 -8.43
C GLY A 286 -1.31 8.36 -8.40
N ILE A 287 -1.92 9.33 -7.69
CA ILE A 287 -3.38 9.51 -7.66
C ILE A 287 -3.90 9.83 -9.06
N ALA A 288 -3.27 10.78 -9.75
CA ALA A 288 -3.64 11.13 -11.12
C ALA A 288 -3.40 9.96 -12.09
N GLY A 289 -2.29 9.22 -11.88
CA GLY A 289 -1.94 8.07 -12.71
C GLY A 289 -2.94 6.92 -12.64
N SER A 290 -3.43 6.58 -11.46
CA SER A 290 -4.44 5.52 -11.31
C SER A 290 -5.78 5.91 -11.97
N ILE A 291 -6.17 7.19 -11.90
CA ILE A 291 -7.36 7.71 -12.59
C ILE A 291 -7.15 7.66 -14.11
N ALA A 292 -5.99 8.12 -14.59
CA ALA A 292 -5.65 8.13 -16.02
C ALA A 292 -5.62 6.70 -16.59
N PHE A 293 -5.08 5.73 -15.83
CA PHE A 293 -5.09 4.32 -16.21
C PHE A 293 -6.53 3.80 -16.37
N GLY A 294 -7.39 4.05 -15.39
CA GLY A 294 -8.79 3.63 -15.45
C GLY A 294 -9.49 4.21 -16.67
N TYR A 295 -9.34 5.51 -16.92
CA TYR A 295 -9.92 6.18 -18.08
C TYR A 295 -9.40 5.59 -19.40
N LEU A 296 -8.10 5.43 -19.54
CA LEU A 296 -7.47 4.88 -20.73
C LEU A 296 -7.92 3.43 -21.01
N SER A 297 -7.88 2.59 -19.98
CA SER A 297 -8.29 1.19 -20.08
C SER A 297 -9.77 1.04 -20.46
N ASP A 298 -10.66 1.78 -19.80
CA ASP A 298 -12.10 1.57 -19.93
C ASP A 298 -12.67 2.27 -21.18
N ASN A 299 -12.23 3.51 -21.48
CA ASN A 299 -12.80 4.31 -22.57
C ASN A 299 -12.05 4.17 -23.91
N VAL A 300 -10.72 4.00 -23.88
CA VAL A 300 -9.92 3.89 -25.12
C VAL A 300 -9.76 2.45 -25.56
N PHE A 301 -9.51 1.55 -24.59
CA PHE A 301 -9.26 0.14 -24.88
C PHE A 301 -10.44 -0.80 -24.58
N ASN A 302 -11.65 -0.25 -24.35
CA ASN A 302 -12.87 -1.04 -24.10
C ASN A 302 -12.68 -2.09 -22.99
N ALA A 303 -12.14 -1.65 -21.86
CA ALA A 303 -11.80 -2.46 -20.69
C ALA A 303 -10.74 -3.57 -20.93
N LYS A 304 -10.02 -3.56 -22.05
CA LYS A 304 -8.86 -4.43 -22.25
C LYS A 304 -7.67 -3.91 -21.47
N ARG A 305 -7.22 -4.66 -20.45
CA ARG A 305 -6.12 -4.26 -19.57
C ARG A 305 -4.73 -4.30 -20.22
N PRO A 306 -4.37 -5.32 -21.08
CA PRO A 306 -3.00 -5.46 -21.56
C PRO A 306 -2.44 -4.25 -22.32
N PRO A 307 -3.18 -3.56 -23.24
CA PRO A 307 -2.64 -2.39 -23.93
C PRO A 307 -2.31 -1.23 -22.98
N ALA A 308 -3.19 -0.95 -22.01
CA ALA A 308 -2.96 0.07 -21.01
C ALA A 308 -1.77 -0.30 -20.10
N ASN A 309 -1.66 -1.56 -19.66
CA ASN A 309 -0.53 -2.05 -18.90
C ASN A 309 0.80 -1.86 -19.63
N LEU A 310 0.85 -2.17 -20.94
CA LEU A 310 2.06 -2.02 -21.76
C LEU A 310 2.51 -0.55 -21.84
N ILE A 311 1.58 0.37 -22.11
CA ILE A 311 1.89 1.81 -22.18
C ILE A 311 2.44 2.30 -20.84
N PHE A 312 1.75 1.99 -19.74
CA PHE A 312 2.17 2.45 -18.41
C PHE A 312 3.49 1.82 -17.98
N ALA A 313 3.76 0.55 -18.33
CA ALA A 313 5.03 -0.10 -18.02
C ALA A 313 6.20 0.50 -18.83
N ILE A 314 6.00 0.82 -20.12
CA ILE A 314 7.01 1.52 -20.91
C ILE A 314 7.32 2.90 -20.31
N VAL A 315 6.28 3.67 -19.94
CA VAL A 315 6.44 4.98 -19.30
C VAL A 315 7.16 4.86 -17.96
N GLU A 316 6.83 3.85 -17.14
CA GLU A 316 7.51 3.56 -15.88
C GLU A 316 9.01 3.29 -16.10
N ILE A 317 9.36 2.40 -17.05
CA ILE A 317 10.75 2.05 -17.33
C ILE A 317 11.53 3.27 -17.85
N LEU A 318 10.95 4.06 -18.74
CA LEU A 318 11.59 5.29 -19.25
C LEU A 318 11.81 6.30 -18.10
N ALA A 319 10.86 6.44 -17.20
CA ALA A 319 11.01 7.31 -16.04
C ALA A 319 12.12 6.81 -15.09
N LEU A 320 12.24 5.49 -14.86
CA LEU A 320 13.33 4.91 -14.08
C LEU A 320 14.71 5.18 -14.71
N LEU A 321 14.81 5.07 -16.05
CA LEU A 321 16.05 5.41 -16.75
C LEU A 321 16.44 6.87 -16.54
N VAL A 322 15.47 7.79 -16.56
CA VAL A 322 15.74 9.21 -16.28
C VAL A 322 16.11 9.42 -14.81
N ILE A 323 15.45 8.76 -13.86
CA ILE A 323 15.76 8.87 -12.42
C ILE A 323 17.20 8.43 -12.13
N PHE A 324 17.65 7.34 -12.74
CA PHE A 324 18.95 6.75 -12.41
C PHE A 324 20.09 7.25 -13.28
N TYR A 325 19.86 7.44 -14.58
CA TYR A 325 20.90 7.79 -15.56
C TYR A 325 20.72 9.17 -16.19
N GLY A 326 19.63 9.87 -15.88
CA GLY A 326 19.35 11.20 -16.42
C GLY A 326 20.19 12.31 -15.78
N PRO A 327 19.97 13.56 -16.22
CA PRO A 327 20.74 14.72 -15.78
C PRO A 327 20.57 14.98 -14.28
N GLN A 328 21.61 15.58 -13.68
CA GLN A 328 21.60 16.00 -12.27
C GLN A 328 20.85 17.34 -12.10
N SER A 329 19.59 17.36 -12.53
CA SER A 329 18.70 18.51 -12.37
C SER A 329 17.55 18.11 -11.44
N TYR A 330 17.37 18.91 -10.38
CA TYR A 330 16.28 18.67 -9.41
C TYR A 330 14.90 18.69 -10.08
N ILE A 331 14.67 19.61 -11.00
CA ILE A 331 13.39 19.72 -11.71
C ILE A 331 13.18 18.51 -12.63
N ALA A 332 14.21 18.08 -13.36
CA ALA A 332 14.12 16.90 -14.22
C ALA A 332 13.82 15.63 -13.40
N LEU A 333 14.45 15.49 -12.23
CA LEU A 333 14.18 14.40 -11.29
C LEU A 333 12.76 14.49 -10.73
N ALA A 334 12.28 15.65 -10.33
CA ALA A 334 10.92 15.83 -9.83
C ALA A 334 9.87 15.43 -10.89
N LEU A 335 10.08 15.82 -12.14
CA LEU A 335 9.22 15.41 -13.25
C LEU A 335 9.31 13.90 -13.51
N ALA A 336 10.52 13.32 -13.47
CA ALA A 336 10.70 11.88 -13.65
C ALA A 336 10.03 11.08 -12.53
N PHE A 337 10.14 11.52 -11.26
CA PHE A 337 9.42 10.91 -10.13
C PHE A 337 7.91 11.06 -10.24
N ALA A 338 7.40 12.20 -10.73
CA ALA A 338 5.98 12.38 -10.99
C ALA A 338 5.46 11.42 -12.07
N VAL A 339 6.18 11.29 -13.18
CA VAL A 339 5.83 10.37 -14.28
C VAL A 339 5.92 8.92 -13.82
N TYR A 340 6.99 8.56 -13.11
CA TYR A 340 7.15 7.23 -12.52
C TYR A 340 5.99 6.87 -11.59
N GLY A 341 5.66 7.76 -10.65
CA GLY A 341 4.58 7.54 -9.69
C GLY A 341 3.22 7.38 -10.35
N ALA A 342 2.93 8.21 -11.36
CA ALA A 342 1.71 8.11 -12.14
C ALA A 342 1.64 6.77 -12.89
N ALA A 343 2.72 6.38 -13.58
CA ALA A 343 2.77 5.14 -14.32
C ALA A 343 2.65 3.91 -13.40
N LEU A 344 3.44 3.87 -12.34
CA LEU A 344 3.43 2.79 -11.36
C LEU A 344 2.06 2.61 -10.70
N SER A 345 1.40 3.70 -10.28
CA SER A 345 0.09 3.61 -9.61
C SER A 345 -1.00 3.07 -10.53
N GLY A 346 -0.94 3.37 -11.84
CA GLY A 346 -1.80 2.74 -12.83
C GLY A 346 -1.57 1.24 -12.92
N LEU A 347 -0.30 0.80 -12.96
CA LEU A 347 0.06 -0.62 -12.95
C LEU A 347 -0.37 -1.32 -11.67
N VAL A 348 -0.20 -0.69 -10.50
CA VAL A 348 -0.65 -1.23 -9.21
C VAL A 348 -2.15 -1.46 -9.20
N ALA A 349 -2.94 -0.54 -9.74
CA ALA A 349 -4.39 -0.70 -9.84
C ALA A 349 -4.77 -1.90 -10.73
N SER A 350 -4.09 -2.10 -11.85
CA SER A 350 -4.35 -3.18 -12.80
C SER A 350 -3.67 -4.49 -12.40
N VAL A 351 -2.35 -4.56 -12.56
CA VAL A 351 -1.53 -5.76 -12.35
C VAL A 351 -1.57 -6.21 -10.88
N GLY A 352 -1.63 -5.25 -9.94
CA GLY A 352 -1.76 -5.52 -8.51
C GLY A 352 -3.16 -5.95 -8.06
N GLY A 353 -4.18 -5.87 -8.92
CA GLY A 353 -5.55 -6.18 -8.52
C GLY A 353 -6.52 -6.47 -9.66
N LEU A 354 -6.98 -5.44 -10.38
CA LEU A 354 -8.12 -5.54 -11.31
C LEU A 354 -7.94 -6.60 -12.38
N PHE A 355 -6.77 -6.73 -12.97
CA PHE A 355 -6.54 -7.70 -14.03
C PHE A 355 -6.68 -9.15 -13.52
N GLY A 356 -6.24 -9.43 -12.29
CA GLY A 356 -6.47 -10.72 -11.66
C GLY A 356 -7.96 -10.98 -11.39
N VAL A 357 -8.71 -9.95 -11.02
CA VAL A 357 -10.17 -10.03 -10.82
C VAL A 357 -10.89 -10.32 -12.14
N ASP A 358 -10.49 -9.66 -13.22
CA ASP A 358 -11.10 -9.83 -14.55
C ASP A 358 -10.87 -11.25 -15.13
N ILE A 359 -9.78 -11.93 -14.74
CA ILE A 359 -9.47 -13.31 -15.15
C ILE A 359 -10.21 -14.34 -14.28
N ALA A 360 -10.48 -14.00 -13.02
CA ALA A 360 -11.04 -14.93 -12.05
C ALA A 360 -12.54 -15.22 -12.32
N PRO A 361 -13.02 -16.43 -12.01
CA PRO A 361 -14.45 -16.73 -12.05
C PRO A 361 -15.26 -15.88 -11.08
N ARG A 362 -16.52 -15.62 -11.42
CA ARG A 362 -17.47 -14.95 -10.49
C ARG A 362 -17.54 -15.72 -9.16
N GLY A 363 -17.46 -15.00 -8.04
CA GLY A 363 -17.43 -15.59 -6.69
C GLY A 363 -16.06 -16.09 -6.22
N ALA A 364 -14.98 -15.89 -7.02
CA ALA A 364 -13.60 -16.19 -6.63
C ALA A 364 -12.67 -14.97 -6.59
N THR A 365 -13.23 -13.78 -6.69
CA THR A 365 -12.51 -12.48 -6.67
C THR A 365 -11.60 -12.35 -5.44
N GLY A 366 -12.07 -12.77 -4.26
CA GLY A 366 -11.28 -12.72 -3.03
C GLY A 366 -10.04 -13.59 -3.09
N ALA A 367 -10.14 -14.82 -3.65
CA ALA A 367 -9.00 -15.72 -3.82
C ALA A 367 -7.99 -15.15 -4.84
N ALA A 368 -8.48 -14.55 -5.93
CA ALA A 368 -7.62 -13.90 -6.94
C ALA A 368 -6.84 -12.72 -6.33
N MET A 369 -7.53 -11.81 -5.63
CA MET A 369 -6.90 -10.69 -4.93
C MET A 369 -5.93 -11.16 -3.83
N GLY A 370 -6.27 -12.25 -3.15
CA GLY A 370 -5.42 -12.87 -2.14
C GLY A 370 -4.13 -13.40 -2.74
N LEU A 371 -4.22 -14.20 -3.81
CA LEU A 371 -3.05 -14.76 -4.50
C LEU A 371 -2.12 -13.66 -5.01
N VAL A 372 -2.66 -12.71 -5.79
CA VAL A 372 -1.88 -11.59 -6.33
C VAL A 372 -1.25 -10.78 -5.21
N GLY A 373 -2.02 -10.48 -4.15
CA GLY A 373 -1.52 -9.68 -3.05
C GLY A 373 -0.42 -10.34 -2.24
N VAL A 374 -0.50 -11.65 -1.99
CA VAL A 374 0.57 -12.40 -1.29
C VAL A 374 1.86 -12.38 -2.12
N PHE A 375 1.77 -12.67 -3.41
CA PHE A 375 2.93 -12.62 -4.32
C PHE A 375 3.54 -11.23 -4.38
N SER A 376 2.72 -10.18 -4.46
CA SER A 376 3.17 -8.79 -4.43
C SER A 376 4.04 -8.47 -3.20
N TYR A 377 3.57 -8.85 -2.01
CA TYR A 377 4.31 -8.55 -0.78
C TYR A 377 5.48 -9.50 -0.53
N LEU A 378 5.45 -10.73 -1.06
CA LEU A 378 6.64 -11.59 -1.11
C LEU A 378 7.72 -10.97 -2.02
N GLY A 379 7.33 -10.42 -3.19
CA GLY A 379 8.23 -9.67 -4.05
C GLY A 379 8.86 -8.46 -3.33
N ALA A 380 8.05 -7.70 -2.59
CA ALA A 380 8.53 -6.59 -1.77
C ALA A 380 9.50 -7.02 -0.66
N ALA A 381 9.24 -8.16 -0.02
CA ALA A 381 10.12 -8.68 1.03
C ALA A 381 11.46 -9.16 0.46
N LEU A 382 11.43 -9.92 -0.65
CA LEU A 382 12.64 -10.39 -1.32
C LEU A 382 13.48 -9.21 -1.84
N GLN A 383 12.84 -8.18 -2.36
CA GLN A 383 13.49 -6.96 -2.81
C GLN A 383 14.33 -6.31 -1.71
N GLU A 384 13.82 -6.20 -0.47
CA GLU A 384 14.57 -5.59 0.63
C GLU A 384 15.91 -6.30 0.86
N ASN A 385 15.90 -7.63 0.93
CA ASN A 385 17.10 -8.43 1.15
C ASN A 385 18.05 -8.37 -0.05
N ILE A 386 17.52 -8.56 -1.27
CA ILE A 386 18.34 -8.56 -2.49
C ILE A 386 18.99 -7.20 -2.69
N SER A 387 18.21 -6.10 -2.56
CA SER A 387 18.75 -4.75 -2.72
C SER A 387 19.81 -4.42 -1.67
N ALA A 388 19.58 -4.79 -0.40
CA ALA A 388 20.55 -4.61 0.66
C ALA A 388 21.88 -5.31 0.32
N THR A 389 21.82 -6.59 -0.10
CA THR A 389 23.01 -7.37 -0.49
C THR A 389 23.71 -6.76 -1.70
N LEU A 390 22.97 -6.33 -2.73
CA LEU A 390 23.56 -5.75 -3.94
C LEU A 390 24.22 -4.39 -3.66
N ILE A 391 23.62 -3.55 -2.81
CA ILE A 391 24.19 -2.26 -2.42
C ILE A 391 25.43 -2.47 -1.55
N SER A 392 25.37 -3.37 -0.57
CA SER A 392 26.46 -3.67 0.33
C SER A 392 27.67 -4.27 -0.42
N SER A 393 27.42 -5.23 -1.33
CA SER A 393 28.50 -5.85 -2.12
C SER A 393 29.23 -4.87 -3.03
N GLY A 394 28.59 -3.77 -3.41
CA GLY A 394 29.17 -2.68 -4.20
C GLY A 394 29.86 -1.60 -3.36
N THR A 395 29.73 -1.65 -2.03
CA THR A 395 30.25 -0.62 -1.13
C THR A 395 31.77 -0.69 -1.05
N GLN A 396 32.42 0.47 -1.14
CA GLN A 396 33.87 0.62 -1.06
C GLN A 396 34.24 1.67 -0.01
N ILE A 397 35.40 1.50 0.62
CA ILE A 397 35.96 2.53 1.51
C ILE A 397 37.09 3.22 0.74
N VAL A 398 36.89 4.47 0.38
CA VAL A 398 37.85 5.32 -0.33
C VAL A 398 38.25 6.45 0.61
N ASP A 399 39.52 6.57 0.94
CA ASP A 399 40.08 7.58 1.85
C ASP A 399 39.37 7.64 3.22
N GLY A 400 38.94 6.49 3.74
CA GLY A 400 38.23 6.38 5.01
C GLY A 400 36.74 6.76 4.95
N VAL A 401 36.22 7.09 3.75
CA VAL A 401 34.80 7.41 3.52
C VAL A 401 34.13 6.20 2.87
N THR A 402 33.03 5.76 3.42
CA THR A 402 32.21 4.68 2.85
C THR A 402 31.42 5.21 1.65
N THR A 403 31.68 4.65 0.47
CA THR A 403 30.95 5.00 -0.76
C THR A 403 30.06 3.85 -1.18
N TYR A 404 28.77 4.12 -1.35
CA TYR A 404 27.76 3.12 -1.72
C TYR A 404 27.58 3.06 -3.24
N ASN A 405 27.61 1.84 -3.78
CA ASN A 405 27.35 1.61 -5.20
C ASN A 405 25.97 0.97 -5.39
N PHE A 406 25.09 1.67 -6.10
CA PHE A 406 23.73 1.24 -6.40
C PHE A 406 23.59 0.61 -7.79
N ASP A 407 24.64 0.57 -8.61
CA ASP A 407 24.52 0.21 -10.04
C ASP A 407 23.87 -1.16 -10.24
N THR A 408 24.33 -2.18 -9.52
CA THR A 408 23.78 -3.53 -9.63
C THR A 408 22.34 -3.61 -9.10
N ALA A 409 22.04 -2.87 -8.04
CA ALA A 409 20.69 -2.80 -7.51
C ALA A 409 19.72 -2.09 -8.50
N ILE A 410 20.17 -1.01 -9.14
CA ILE A 410 19.40 -0.29 -10.17
C ILE A 410 19.14 -1.20 -11.37
N GLN A 411 20.14 -1.94 -11.85
CA GLN A 411 19.97 -2.91 -12.94
C GLN A 411 18.95 -3.99 -12.57
N PHE A 412 19.00 -4.50 -11.34
CA PHE A 412 18.02 -5.45 -10.82
C PHE A 412 16.61 -4.86 -10.81
N TRP A 413 16.44 -3.62 -10.34
CA TRP A 413 15.14 -2.95 -10.28
C TRP A 413 14.54 -2.72 -11.68
N ILE A 414 15.36 -2.25 -12.64
CA ILE A 414 14.90 -2.05 -14.03
C ILE A 414 14.59 -3.40 -14.70
N ALA A 415 15.45 -4.41 -14.50
CA ALA A 415 15.22 -5.73 -15.07
C ALA A 415 13.90 -6.35 -14.59
N THR A 416 13.57 -6.21 -13.29
CA THR A 416 12.30 -6.71 -12.74
C THR A 416 11.09 -5.98 -13.32
N SER A 417 11.16 -4.66 -13.57
CA SER A 417 10.11 -3.92 -14.29
C SER A 417 9.93 -4.43 -15.70
N VAL A 418 11.03 -4.66 -16.44
CA VAL A 418 10.96 -5.20 -17.82
C VAL A 418 10.34 -6.59 -17.83
N VAL A 419 10.74 -7.49 -16.93
CA VAL A 419 10.17 -8.83 -16.84
C VAL A 419 8.70 -8.79 -16.44
N SER A 420 8.33 -7.92 -15.49
CA SER A 420 6.92 -7.70 -15.11
C SER A 420 6.08 -7.27 -16.32
N MET A 421 6.58 -6.31 -17.10
CA MET A 421 5.94 -5.85 -18.35
C MET A 421 5.74 -6.99 -19.34
N LEU A 422 6.77 -7.81 -19.58
CA LEU A 422 6.71 -8.94 -20.51
C LEU A 422 5.70 -10.02 -20.05
N LEU A 423 5.67 -10.32 -18.75
CA LEU A 423 4.70 -11.25 -18.17
C LEU A 423 3.27 -10.70 -18.31
N ALA A 424 3.04 -9.44 -18.01
CA ALA A 424 1.71 -8.82 -18.18
C ALA A 424 1.29 -8.79 -19.67
N ALA A 425 2.23 -8.51 -20.58
CA ALA A 425 1.99 -8.53 -22.02
C ALA A 425 1.72 -9.95 -22.56
N SER A 426 2.30 -11.00 -21.99
CA SER A 426 2.02 -12.39 -22.39
C SER A 426 0.56 -12.79 -22.20
N LEU A 427 -0.18 -12.06 -21.39
CA LEU A 427 -1.61 -12.25 -21.15
C LEU A 427 -2.52 -11.49 -22.14
N TRP A 428 -1.97 -11.00 -23.26
CA TRP A 428 -2.68 -10.17 -24.25
C TRP A 428 -3.99 -10.77 -24.77
N ASN A 429 -3.98 -12.09 -25.01
CA ASN A 429 -5.13 -12.83 -25.53
C ASN A 429 -5.89 -13.62 -24.46
N THR A 430 -5.64 -13.33 -23.18
CA THR A 430 -6.36 -14.00 -22.09
C THR A 430 -7.83 -13.59 -22.12
N LYS A 431 -8.72 -14.58 -22.21
CA LYS A 431 -10.16 -14.34 -22.18
C LYS A 431 -10.55 -13.85 -20.80
N ILE A 432 -11.13 -12.67 -20.74
CA ILE A 432 -11.86 -12.17 -19.57
C ILE A 432 -13.12 -13.03 -19.47
N ARG A 433 -13.37 -13.61 -18.32
CA ARG A 433 -14.57 -14.44 -18.12
C ARG A 433 -15.73 -13.53 -17.70
N ASP A 434 -16.77 -13.52 -18.55
CA ASP A 434 -18.06 -12.90 -18.29
C ASP A 434 -18.77 -13.49 -17.05
#